data_ac57daf9b791c17d6925bb3d331b2b74
#
_entry.id   ac57daf9b791c17d6925bb3d331b2b74
#
_cell.length_a   1.000
_cell.length_b   1.000
_cell.length_c   1.000
_cell.angle_alpha   90.00
_cell.angle_beta   90.00
_cell.angle_gamma   90.00
#
_symmetry.space_group_name_H-M   'P 1'
#
loop_
_entity.id
_entity.type
_entity.pdbx_description
1 polymer ?
#
loop_
_entity_poly.entity_id
_entity_poly.type
_entity_poly.pdbx_seq_one_letter_code
_entity_poly.pdbx_strand_id
1 'polypeptide(L)'
;MSGLLPLGCRMGDRLAALGYRAARALPGWPANVDIPADMVRVRGHEFHYGRLTQTELPPGCAPLWQLSDSKGAPLGPEGCRRGSVAGSWLHLYPEGARNFWRAWLAALPAPGALAAKP
;
A
#
# COMPACT_ATOMS: atom_id res chain seq x y z
N MET A 1 -2.97 4.74 18.85
CA MET A 1 -2.04 4.55 17.71
C MET A 1 -1.23 3.31 17.93
N SER A 2 -1.11 2.49 16.90
CA SER A 2 -0.46 1.18 17.04
C SER A 2 1.07 1.24 17.17
N GLY A 3 1.71 2.29 16.66
CA GLY A 3 3.16 2.41 16.63
C GLY A 3 3.86 1.42 15.69
N LEU A 4 3.13 0.72 14.84
CA LEU A 4 3.69 -0.27 13.92
C LEU A 4 4.42 0.36 12.74
N LEU A 5 3.97 1.52 12.29
CA LEU A 5 4.63 2.32 11.27
C LEU A 5 5.06 3.66 11.90
N PRO A 6 6.29 4.13 11.64
CA PRO A 6 6.80 5.37 12.23
C PRO A 6 6.31 6.59 11.46
N LEU A 7 5.00 6.71 11.32
CA LEU A 7 4.33 7.77 10.55
C LEU A 7 3.40 8.56 11.47
N GLY A 8 3.43 9.88 11.32
CA GLY A 8 2.45 10.76 11.91
C GLY A 8 1.39 11.14 10.89
N CYS A 9 0.13 11.18 11.31
CA CYS A 9 -0.97 11.61 10.50
C CYS A 9 -1.75 12.73 11.19
N ARG A 10 -2.29 13.64 10.39
CA ARG A 10 -3.14 14.72 10.88
C ARG A 10 -4.43 14.76 10.07
N MET A 11 -5.55 14.89 10.77
CA MET A 11 -6.83 15.15 10.12
C MET A 11 -6.89 16.60 9.66
N GLY A 12 -7.36 16.80 8.43
CA GLY A 12 -7.58 18.12 7.86
C GLY A 12 -9.06 18.45 7.78
N ASP A 13 -9.35 19.74 7.57
CA ASP A 13 -10.72 20.24 7.38
C ASP A 13 -11.22 20.01 5.95
N ARG A 14 -10.31 19.72 5.03
CA ARG A 14 -10.60 19.51 3.61
C ARG A 14 -10.18 18.11 3.21
N LEU A 15 -10.87 17.59 2.20
CA LEU A 15 -10.50 16.34 1.58
C LEU A 15 -9.05 16.40 1.11
N ALA A 16 -8.23 15.45 1.56
CA ALA A 16 -6.84 15.35 1.15
C ALA A 16 -6.73 14.64 -0.19
N ALA A 17 -7.55 13.62 -0.42
CA ALA A 17 -7.62 12.91 -1.68
C ALA A 17 -9.02 12.34 -1.91
N LEU A 18 -9.44 12.37 -3.15
CA LEU A 18 -10.69 11.77 -3.61
C LEU A 18 -10.53 11.37 -5.06
N GLY A 19 -10.84 10.13 -5.38
CA GLY A 19 -10.95 9.69 -6.76
C GLY A 19 -10.52 8.25 -6.97
N TYR A 20 -10.81 7.78 -8.17
CA TYR A 20 -10.36 6.49 -8.65
C TYR A 20 -8.87 6.54 -8.95
N ARG A 21 -8.21 5.41 -8.69
CA ARG A 21 -6.76 5.28 -8.87
C ARG A 21 -6.45 4.00 -9.62
N ALA A 22 -5.46 4.08 -10.51
CA ALA A 22 -4.71 2.93 -10.94
C ALA A 22 -3.41 2.92 -10.12
N ALA A 23 -3.04 1.75 -9.63
CA ALA A 23 -1.86 1.59 -8.79
C ALA A 23 -0.96 0.49 -9.34
N ARG A 24 0.34 0.77 -9.38
CA ARG A 24 1.36 -0.21 -9.71
C ARG A 24 2.15 -0.53 -8.46
N ALA A 25 2.22 -1.82 -8.11
CA ALA A 25 3.02 -2.25 -6.97
C ALA A 25 4.50 -1.93 -7.18
N LEU A 26 5.12 -1.35 -6.18
CA LEU A 26 6.54 -1.04 -6.20
C LEU A 26 7.37 -2.24 -5.75
N PRO A 27 8.69 -2.29 -6.08
CA PRO A 27 9.54 -3.42 -5.71
C PRO A 27 9.47 -3.77 -4.23
N GLY A 28 9.41 -5.06 -3.93
CA GLY A 28 9.28 -5.56 -2.56
C GLY A 28 7.86 -5.61 -2.01
N TRP A 29 6.88 -5.26 -2.80
CA TRP A 29 5.47 -5.32 -2.43
C TRP A 29 4.65 -6.11 -3.46
N PRO A 30 3.84 -7.08 -3.06
CA PRO A 30 3.69 -7.59 -1.69
C PRO A 30 4.81 -8.56 -1.31
N ALA A 31 5.40 -8.36 -0.17
CA ALA A 31 6.24 -9.33 0.56
C ALA A 31 7.42 -9.96 -0.23
N ASN A 32 8.14 -9.19 -1.05
CA ASN A 32 9.34 -9.63 -1.79
C ASN A 32 9.09 -10.78 -2.76
N VAL A 33 7.91 -10.89 -3.32
CA VAL A 33 7.57 -11.89 -4.33
C VAL A 33 7.77 -11.31 -5.72
N ASP A 34 8.33 -12.08 -6.63
CA ASP A 34 8.31 -11.75 -8.04
C ASP A 34 6.88 -11.90 -8.55
N ILE A 35 6.27 -10.77 -8.89
CA ILE A 35 4.90 -10.73 -9.37
C ILE A 35 4.93 -10.51 -10.88
N PRO A 36 4.20 -11.31 -11.68
CA PRO A 36 4.05 -11.05 -13.10
C PRO A 36 3.53 -9.62 -13.35
N ALA A 37 3.95 -9.03 -14.47
CA ALA A 37 3.66 -7.62 -14.78
C ALA A 37 2.16 -7.30 -14.79
N ASP A 38 1.31 -8.24 -15.17
CA ASP A 38 -0.15 -8.10 -15.16
C ASP A 38 -0.75 -8.11 -13.77
N MET A 39 -0.03 -8.62 -12.78
CA MET A 39 -0.46 -8.65 -11.38
C MET A 39 -0.02 -7.42 -10.57
N VAL A 40 0.93 -6.65 -11.08
CA VAL A 40 1.47 -5.49 -10.36
C VAL A 40 0.57 -4.26 -10.48
N ARG A 41 -0.45 -4.31 -11.33
CA ARG A 41 -1.41 -3.22 -11.50
C ARG A 41 -2.73 -3.59 -10.88
N VAL A 42 -3.25 -2.68 -10.07
CA VAL A 42 -4.55 -2.84 -9.41
C VAL A 42 -5.35 -1.54 -9.54
N ARG A 43 -6.64 -1.61 -9.28
CA ARG A 43 -7.53 -0.46 -9.26
C ARG A 43 -8.15 -0.31 -7.88
N GLY A 44 -8.34 0.94 -7.50
CA GLY A 44 -8.94 1.27 -6.23
C GLY A 44 -9.42 2.71 -6.23
N HIS A 45 -9.68 3.23 -5.04
CA HIS A 45 -10.01 4.63 -4.86
C HIS A 45 -9.43 5.15 -3.57
N GLU A 46 -9.23 6.46 -3.50
CA GLU A 46 -8.90 7.18 -2.28
C GLU A 46 -10.08 8.05 -1.88
N PHE A 47 -10.32 8.10 -0.58
CA PHE A 47 -11.23 9.05 0.04
C PHE A 47 -10.76 9.26 1.47
N HIS A 48 -10.00 10.34 1.71
CA HIS A 48 -9.51 10.61 3.04
C HIS A 48 -9.23 12.09 3.30
N TYR A 49 -9.41 12.50 4.53
CA TYR A 49 -9.07 13.82 5.03
C TYR A 49 -7.69 13.86 5.70
N GLY A 50 -7.18 12.71 6.09
CA GLY A 50 -5.88 12.60 6.74
C GLY A 50 -4.74 12.86 5.79
N ARG A 51 -3.66 13.43 6.33
CA ARG A 51 -2.40 13.65 5.63
C ARG A 51 -1.26 13.17 6.49
N LEU A 52 -0.19 12.71 5.88
CA LEU A 52 1.05 12.47 6.60
C LEU A 52 1.63 13.82 7.05
N THR A 53 2.22 13.83 8.25
CA THR A 53 2.87 15.02 8.79
C THR A 53 4.29 15.21 8.26
N GLN A 54 4.89 14.16 7.71
CA GLN A 54 6.21 14.20 7.07
C GLN A 54 6.10 14.13 5.55
N THR A 55 7.04 14.74 4.85
CA THR A 55 7.11 14.77 3.39
C THR A 55 7.83 13.55 2.80
N GLU A 56 8.68 12.91 3.60
CA GLU A 56 9.46 11.75 3.19
C GLU A 56 9.25 10.61 4.16
N LEU A 57 9.37 9.38 3.64
CA LEU A 57 9.28 8.21 4.49
C LEU A 57 10.55 8.09 5.34
N PRO A 58 10.43 7.68 6.62
CA PRO A 58 11.58 7.45 7.48
C PRO A 58 12.50 6.34 6.97
N PRO A 59 13.77 6.28 7.41
CA PRO A 59 14.66 5.18 7.10
C PRO A 59 14.04 3.82 7.45
N GLY A 60 14.25 2.83 6.60
CA GLY A 60 13.67 1.51 6.76
C GLY A 60 12.24 1.36 6.26
N CYS A 61 11.65 2.44 5.77
CA CYS A 61 10.31 2.45 5.18
C CYS A 61 10.38 2.61 3.68
N ALA A 62 9.46 1.98 2.97
CA ALA A 62 9.35 2.07 1.51
C ALA A 62 7.90 2.27 1.09
N PRO A 63 7.64 2.98 -0.01
CA PRO A 63 6.28 3.11 -0.52
C PRO A 63 5.77 1.80 -1.09
N LEU A 64 4.45 1.67 -1.16
CA LEU A 64 3.78 0.47 -1.70
C LEU A 64 3.45 0.60 -3.16
N TRP A 65 2.93 1.75 -3.56
CA TRP A 65 2.29 1.97 -4.85
C TRP A 65 2.83 3.19 -5.56
N GLN A 66 2.87 3.12 -6.88
CA GLN A 66 2.91 4.28 -7.73
C GLN A 66 1.51 4.51 -8.26
N LEU A 67 0.89 5.62 -7.87
CA LEU A 67 -0.48 5.94 -8.24
C LEU A 67 -0.56 6.75 -9.53
N SER A 68 -1.65 6.55 -10.25
CA SER A 68 -2.12 7.43 -11.30
C SER A 68 -3.63 7.67 -11.16
N ASP A 69 -4.11 8.77 -11.71
CA ASP A 69 -5.54 9.07 -11.69
C ASP A 69 -6.28 8.29 -12.79
N SER A 70 -7.60 8.51 -12.90
CA SER A 70 -8.44 7.84 -13.89
C SER A 70 -8.08 8.17 -15.33
N LYS A 71 -7.35 9.26 -15.55
CA LYS A 71 -6.88 9.71 -16.88
C LYS A 71 -5.44 9.30 -17.17
N GLY A 72 -4.78 8.62 -16.24
CA GLY A 72 -3.41 8.16 -16.38
C GLY A 72 -2.36 9.16 -15.92
N ALA A 73 -2.74 10.32 -15.37
CA ALA A 73 -1.77 11.28 -14.85
C ALA A 73 -1.11 10.74 -13.57
N PRO A 74 0.22 10.82 -13.44
CA PRO A 74 0.93 10.33 -12.28
C PRO A 74 0.60 11.17 -11.04
N LEU A 75 0.35 10.49 -9.91
CA LEU A 75 0.06 11.11 -8.62
C LEU A 75 1.18 10.90 -7.60
N GLY A 76 2.20 10.12 -7.94
CA GLY A 76 3.32 9.86 -7.08
C GLY A 76 3.19 8.58 -6.25
N PRO A 77 4.19 8.31 -5.38
CA PRO A 77 4.17 7.13 -4.53
C PRO A 77 3.16 7.29 -3.39
N GLU A 78 2.60 6.15 -2.96
CA GLU A 78 1.65 6.11 -1.86
C GLU A 78 1.88 4.85 -1.01
N GLY A 79 1.48 4.97 0.27
CA GLY A 79 1.61 3.89 1.22
C GLY A 79 2.96 3.84 1.89
N CYS A 80 3.05 2.98 2.88
CA CYS A 80 4.29 2.77 3.63
C CYS A 80 4.40 1.30 4.04
N ARG A 81 5.56 0.74 3.83
CA ARG A 81 5.92 -0.59 4.29
C ARG A 81 7.17 -0.51 5.15
N ARG A 82 7.14 -1.21 6.28
CA ARG A 82 8.30 -1.46 7.12
C ARG A 82 8.27 -2.91 7.56
N GLY A 83 9.22 -3.70 7.06
CA GLY A 83 9.21 -5.14 7.30
C GLY A 83 7.95 -5.78 6.73
N SER A 84 7.21 -6.50 7.57
CA SER A 84 5.95 -7.17 7.22
C SER A 84 4.72 -6.28 7.45
N VAL A 85 4.90 -5.05 7.93
CA VAL A 85 3.79 -4.13 8.21
C VAL A 85 3.63 -3.16 7.05
N ALA A 86 2.41 -3.02 6.56
CA ALA A 86 2.07 -2.11 5.48
C ALA A 86 0.81 -1.33 5.79
N GLY A 87 0.75 -0.09 5.35
CA GLY A 87 -0.41 0.78 5.46
C GLY A 87 -0.58 1.62 4.21
N SER A 88 -1.83 1.81 3.80
CA SER A 88 -2.18 2.57 2.60
C SER A 88 -3.55 3.20 2.78
N TRP A 89 -3.77 4.35 2.18
CA TRP A 89 -5.09 4.93 2.05
C TRP A 89 -5.82 4.47 0.78
N LEU A 90 -5.14 3.71 -0.07
CA LEU A 90 -5.78 3.17 -1.27
C LEU A 90 -6.73 2.03 -0.91
N HIS A 91 -7.99 2.19 -1.24
CA HIS A 91 -9.00 1.15 -1.09
C HIS A 91 -9.04 0.32 -2.37
N LEU A 92 -8.60 -0.93 -2.28
CA LEU A 92 -8.56 -1.83 -3.43
C LEU A 92 -9.92 -2.48 -3.67
N TYR A 93 -10.34 -2.54 -4.93
CA TYR A 93 -11.49 -3.34 -5.31
C TYR A 93 -11.07 -4.81 -5.37
N PRO A 94 -11.78 -5.72 -4.69
CA PRO A 94 -11.41 -7.14 -4.70
C PRO A 94 -11.31 -7.72 -6.12
N GLU A 95 -12.25 -7.38 -6.98
CA GLU A 95 -12.24 -7.85 -8.37
C GLU A 95 -11.06 -7.29 -9.17
N GLY A 96 -10.73 -6.03 -8.97
CA GLY A 96 -9.62 -5.37 -9.68
C GLY A 96 -8.24 -5.70 -9.13
N ALA A 97 -8.16 -6.47 -8.04
CA ALA A 97 -6.91 -6.80 -7.36
C ALA A 97 -6.78 -8.30 -7.05
N ARG A 98 -7.56 -9.14 -7.71
CA ARG A 98 -7.62 -10.59 -7.42
C ARG A 98 -6.24 -11.25 -7.49
N ASN A 99 -5.51 -11.01 -8.56
CA ASN A 99 -4.19 -11.61 -8.75
C ASN A 99 -3.18 -11.10 -7.72
N PHE A 100 -3.26 -9.82 -7.37
CA PHE A 100 -2.44 -9.24 -6.31
C PHE A 100 -2.72 -9.94 -4.97
N TRP A 101 -3.97 -10.09 -4.60
CA TRP A 101 -4.35 -10.75 -3.34
C TRP A 101 -3.91 -12.20 -3.30
N ARG A 102 -4.00 -12.93 -4.42
CA ARG A 102 -3.49 -14.30 -4.50
C ARG A 102 -1.99 -14.34 -4.26
N ALA A 103 -1.23 -13.46 -4.89
CA ALA A 103 0.21 -13.39 -4.70
C ALA A 103 0.57 -13.04 -3.25
N TRP A 104 -0.15 -12.09 -2.67
CA TRP A 104 0.06 -11.68 -1.28
C TRP A 104 -0.22 -12.83 -0.30
N LEU A 105 -1.34 -13.52 -0.46
CA LEU A 105 -1.70 -14.66 0.38
C LEU A 105 -0.69 -15.81 0.24
N ALA A 106 -0.24 -16.08 -0.98
CA ALA A 106 0.76 -17.13 -1.23
C ALA A 106 2.13 -16.81 -0.58
N ALA A 107 2.42 -15.54 -0.38
CA ALA A 107 3.66 -15.08 0.24
C ALA A 107 3.62 -15.10 1.78
N LEU A 108 2.44 -15.29 2.39
CA LEU A 108 2.32 -15.37 3.85
C LEU A 108 3.01 -16.63 4.38
N PRO A 109 3.62 -16.55 5.57
CA PRO A 109 4.19 -17.73 6.22
C PRO A 109 3.12 -18.80 6.45
N ALA A 110 3.52 -20.08 6.40
CA ALA A 110 2.63 -21.17 6.72
C ALA A 110 2.09 -21.03 8.16
N PRO A 111 0.85 -21.51 8.43
CA PRO A 111 0.33 -21.55 9.80
C PRO A 111 1.31 -22.27 10.73
N GLY A 112 1.58 -21.68 11.88
CA GLY A 112 2.55 -22.20 12.84
C GLY A 112 3.94 -21.60 12.73
N ALA A 113 4.36 -21.09 11.56
CA ALA A 113 5.67 -20.46 11.42
C ALA A 113 5.78 -19.18 12.27
N LEU A 114 4.68 -18.44 12.42
CA LEU A 114 4.61 -17.26 13.30
C LEU A 114 4.52 -17.64 14.78
N ALA A 115 3.86 -18.73 15.10
CA ALA A 115 3.73 -19.23 16.47
C ALA A 115 5.05 -19.79 17.03
N ALA A 116 5.99 -20.17 16.17
CA ALA A 116 7.30 -20.70 16.56
C ALA A 116 8.28 -19.60 17.00
N LYS A 117 7.95 -18.34 16.84
CA LYS A 117 8.79 -17.21 17.27
C LYS A 117 8.49 -16.87 18.72
N PRO A 118 9.54 -16.79 19.57
CA PRO A 118 9.37 -16.34 20.95
C PRO A 118 8.94 -14.88 21.01
#